data_61660f4ee1d20c45259cf05b307da031
#
_entry.id   61660f4ee1d20c45259cf05b307da031
#
_cell.length_a   1.000
_cell.length_b   1.000
_cell.length_c   1.000
_cell.angle_alpha   90.00
_cell.angle_beta   90.00
_cell.angle_gamma   90.00
#
_symmetry.space_group_name_H-M   'P 1'
#
loop_
_entity.id
_entity.type
_entity.pdbx_description
1 polymer ?
#
loop_
_entity_poly.entity_id
_entity_poly.type
_entity_poly.pdbx_seq_one_letter_code
_entity_poly.pdbx_strand_id
1 'polypeptide(L)'
;MKQQSFACLAYENKKRKTRRERFLDEMDAVIPWKTLTEVINPHYPKAGNGRQPMPLERMLRIYFMQQWYGLSDPAMEDALYDSESMRRFAGIDLTGDVVPDETTMLHFRHLLEKHKLTEEIFEQTNRYLTERGLLLREGTIVDATIINAPSSTKNRDKTRDPEMKQTKKGNQWYFGMKAHVGTDTGKGLAHSIVVTNAAVHDSKVMDELLHGKEEAVYGDKAYSGKERQTDYEEAGIRWRVHRKANRGQRLTPEDETYNHEQSKTRSKGEHAFRVIKHLWNYRKVRYKGLYKNAVQVFSLFTLANLYLVRHELREQRA
;
A
#
# COMPACT_ATOMS: atom_id res chain seq x y z
N MET A 1 36.68 14.25 -2.38
CA MET A 1 35.96 13.91 -3.62
C MET A 1 35.91 12.40 -3.74
N LYS A 2 34.73 11.76 -3.87
CA LYS A 2 34.66 10.34 -4.20
C LYS A 2 35.10 10.17 -5.65
N GLN A 3 36.07 9.29 -5.91
CA GLN A 3 36.54 8.96 -7.23
C GLN A 3 35.43 8.19 -7.95
N GLN A 4 34.89 8.72 -9.05
CA GLN A 4 33.88 8.02 -9.84
C GLN A 4 34.54 6.89 -10.63
N SER A 5 33.91 5.71 -10.63
CA SER A 5 34.38 4.59 -11.45
C SER A 5 34.04 4.82 -12.93
N PHE A 6 34.86 4.25 -13.83
CA PHE A 6 34.59 4.31 -15.28
C PHE A 6 33.22 3.71 -15.64
N ALA A 7 32.75 2.70 -14.91
CA ALA A 7 31.42 2.11 -15.06
C ALA A 7 30.30 3.14 -14.72
N CYS A 8 30.52 3.95 -13.69
CA CYS A 8 29.58 5.00 -13.30
C CYS A 8 29.47 6.08 -14.38
N LEU A 9 30.61 6.54 -14.93
CA LEU A 9 30.66 7.50 -16.04
C LEU A 9 30.03 6.94 -17.32
N ALA A 10 30.29 5.68 -17.67
CA ALA A 10 29.66 5.02 -18.81
C ALA A 10 28.15 4.93 -18.67
N TYR A 11 27.65 4.66 -17.45
CA TYR A 11 26.22 4.61 -17.18
C TYR A 11 25.56 6.01 -17.28
N GLU A 12 26.22 7.06 -16.84
CA GLU A 12 25.73 8.45 -16.95
C GLU A 12 25.64 8.93 -18.39
N ASN A 13 26.60 8.54 -19.22
CA ASN A 13 26.67 8.91 -20.64
C ASN A 13 25.79 8.05 -21.56
N LYS A 14 24.97 7.14 -21.02
CA LYS A 14 24.08 6.33 -21.84
C LYS A 14 23.03 7.18 -22.58
N LYS A 15 22.72 6.81 -23.81
CA LYS A 15 21.77 7.53 -24.69
C LYS A 15 20.33 7.60 -24.14
N ARG A 16 19.94 6.70 -23.21
CA ARG A 16 18.54 6.57 -22.76
C ARG A 16 18.46 6.06 -21.32
N LYS A 17 17.63 6.71 -20.50
CA LYS A 17 17.19 6.20 -19.21
C LYS A 17 16.22 5.03 -19.41
N THR A 18 16.38 3.94 -18.64
CA THR A 18 15.46 2.82 -18.64
C THR A 18 14.11 3.22 -18.00
N ARG A 19 13.04 2.43 -18.23
CA ARG A 19 11.75 2.66 -17.57
C ARG A 19 11.87 2.54 -16.05
N ARG A 20 12.66 1.57 -15.55
CA ARG A 20 12.95 1.37 -14.15
C ARG A 20 13.62 2.59 -13.52
N GLU A 21 14.66 3.09 -14.14
CA GLU A 21 15.39 4.26 -13.68
C GLU A 21 14.49 5.50 -13.60
N ARG A 22 13.70 5.77 -14.64
CA ARG A 22 12.73 6.88 -14.61
C ARG A 22 11.73 6.76 -13.48
N PHE A 23 11.20 5.57 -13.25
CA PHE A 23 10.27 5.32 -12.13
C PHE A 23 10.96 5.55 -10.78
N LEU A 24 12.18 5.04 -10.59
CA LEU A 24 12.93 5.23 -9.35
C LEU A 24 13.29 6.71 -9.12
N ASP A 25 13.70 7.44 -10.16
CA ASP A 25 13.96 8.88 -10.10
C ASP A 25 12.68 9.68 -9.73
N GLU A 26 11.53 9.31 -10.32
CA GLU A 26 10.25 9.93 -10.00
C GLU A 26 9.86 9.70 -8.54
N MET A 27 9.99 8.48 -8.06
CA MET A 27 9.65 8.14 -6.68
C MET A 27 10.64 8.75 -5.68
N ASP A 28 11.92 8.80 -6.00
CA ASP A 28 12.94 9.45 -5.16
C ASP A 28 12.61 10.93 -4.94
N ALA A 29 12.17 11.60 -5.99
CA ALA A 29 11.82 13.02 -5.94
C ALA A 29 10.59 13.33 -5.08
N VAL A 30 9.68 12.39 -4.83
CA VAL A 30 8.39 12.65 -4.16
C VAL A 30 8.30 12.07 -2.75
N ILE A 31 9.08 11.04 -2.43
CA ILE A 31 9.09 10.44 -1.09
C ILE A 31 9.71 11.42 -0.08
N PRO A 32 9.05 11.67 1.06
CA PRO A 32 9.57 12.52 2.11
C PRO A 32 10.56 11.74 3.01
N TRP A 33 11.73 11.37 2.46
CA TRP A 33 12.71 10.48 3.11
C TRP A 33 13.02 10.86 4.54
N LYS A 34 13.27 12.16 4.79
CA LYS A 34 13.57 12.67 6.14
C LYS A 34 12.46 12.36 7.13
N THR A 35 11.22 12.70 6.79
CA THR A 35 10.05 12.44 7.65
C THR A 35 9.88 10.95 7.95
N LEU A 36 10.03 10.09 6.92
CA LEU A 36 9.84 8.64 7.09
C LEU A 36 10.99 7.99 7.88
N THR A 37 12.21 8.46 7.71
CA THR A 37 13.34 7.96 8.51
C THR A 37 13.27 8.43 9.96
N GLU A 38 12.74 9.62 10.25
CA GLU A 38 12.50 10.11 11.61
C GLU A 38 11.55 9.20 12.40
N VAL A 39 10.55 8.59 11.76
CA VAL A 39 9.67 7.57 12.37
C VAL A 39 10.45 6.32 12.82
N ILE A 40 11.38 5.86 12.00
CA ILE A 40 12.09 4.60 12.24
C ILE A 40 13.28 4.79 13.19
N ASN A 41 13.91 5.95 13.14
CA ASN A 41 15.20 6.24 13.81
C ASN A 41 15.22 5.93 15.32
N PRO A 42 14.16 6.16 16.13
CA PRO A 42 14.14 5.80 17.54
C PRO A 42 14.32 4.29 17.81
N HIS A 43 13.93 3.45 16.86
CA HIS A 43 13.94 1.99 16.96
C HIS A 43 15.14 1.37 16.23
N TYR A 44 15.85 2.17 15.43
CA TYR A 44 16.95 1.68 14.59
C TYR A 44 18.23 1.46 15.42
N PRO A 45 18.99 0.38 15.15
CA PRO A 45 20.24 0.12 15.86
C PRO A 45 21.20 1.31 15.75
N LYS A 46 21.81 1.68 16.87
CA LYS A 46 22.82 2.74 16.91
C LYS A 46 24.21 2.16 16.65
N ALA A 47 25.11 2.97 16.09
CA ALA A 47 26.50 2.63 15.93
C ALA A 47 27.14 2.30 17.30
N GLY A 48 27.89 1.20 17.37
CA GLY A 48 28.58 0.72 18.57
C GLY A 48 29.94 0.12 18.24
N ASN A 49 30.51 -0.69 19.15
CA ASN A 49 31.83 -1.30 18.99
C ASN A 49 31.87 -2.49 18.01
N GLY A 50 30.72 -2.95 17.52
CA GLY A 50 30.59 -4.07 16.58
C GLY A 50 30.42 -3.63 15.11
N ARG A 51 29.86 -4.53 14.28
CA ARG A 51 29.50 -4.22 12.89
C ARG A 51 28.55 -3.02 12.87
N GLN A 52 28.93 -1.99 12.14
CA GLN A 52 28.11 -0.79 12.02
C GLN A 52 26.79 -1.10 11.30
N PRO A 53 25.65 -0.55 11.76
CA PRO A 53 24.38 -0.72 11.07
C PRO A 53 24.43 -0.05 9.69
N MET A 54 23.73 -0.63 8.72
CA MET A 54 23.55 0.00 7.42
C MET A 54 22.86 1.36 7.56
N PRO A 55 23.13 2.35 6.70
CA PRO A 55 22.42 3.63 6.73
C PRO A 55 20.90 3.40 6.66
N LEU A 56 20.15 4.00 7.58
CA LEU A 56 18.71 3.77 7.73
C LEU A 56 17.95 4.08 6.43
N GLU A 57 18.21 5.21 5.79
CA GLU A 57 17.55 5.59 4.53
C GLU A 57 17.84 4.57 3.43
N ARG A 58 19.05 4.03 3.35
CA ARG A 58 19.41 2.94 2.42
C ARG A 58 18.51 1.72 2.62
N MET A 59 18.33 1.30 3.86
CA MET A 59 17.48 0.16 4.18
C MET A 59 16.01 0.40 3.83
N LEU A 60 15.50 1.61 4.07
CA LEU A 60 14.12 1.97 3.71
C LEU A 60 13.94 2.01 2.18
N ARG A 61 14.92 2.54 1.44
CA ARG A 61 14.94 2.54 -0.04
C ARG A 61 14.90 1.10 -0.60
N ILE A 62 15.70 0.21 -0.04
CA ILE A 62 15.72 -1.21 -0.41
C ILE A 62 14.38 -1.87 -0.10
N TYR A 63 13.83 -1.65 1.08
CA TYR A 63 12.53 -2.17 1.47
C TYR A 63 11.40 -1.70 0.52
N PHE A 64 11.40 -0.45 0.10
CA PHE A 64 10.42 0.06 -0.88
C PHE A 64 10.60 -0.57 -2.26
N MET A 65 11.84 -0.80 -2.72
CA MET A 65 12.09 -1.54 -3.96
C MET A 65 11.54 -2.97 -3.89
N GLN A 66 11.67 -3.65 -2.75
CA GLN A 66 11.07 -4.98 -2.57
C GLN A 66 9.55 -4.94 -2.76
N GLN A 67 8.88 -3.89 -2.30
CA GLN A 67 7.42 -3.74 -2.48
C GLN A 67 7.06 -3.50 -3.95
N TRP A 68 7.73 -2.58 -4.64
CA TRP A 68 7.44 -2.24 -6.04
C TRP A 68 7.70 -3.38 -7.02
N TYR A 69 8.81 -4.08 -6.83
CA TYR A 69 9.25 -5.12 -7.77
C TYR A 69 8.89 -6.54 -7.34
N GLY A 70 8.34 -6.66 -6.16
CA GLY A 70 7.90 -7.94 -5.67
C GLY A 70 9.02 -8.91 -5.32
N LEU A 71 10.19 -8.41 -4.91
CA LEU A 71 11.39 -9.21 -4.66
C LEU A 71 11.41 -9.80 -3.24
N SER A 72 11.84 -11.05 -3.13
CA SER A 72 12.23 -11.66 -1.86
C SER A 72 13.55 -11.06 -1.36
N ASP A 73 13.93 -11.38 -0.11
CA ASP A 73 15.18 -10.89 0.44
C ASP A 73 16.40 -11.35 -0.40
N PRO A 74 16.55 -12.67 -0.77
CA PRO A 74 17.61 -13.09 -1.68
C PRO A 74 17.55 -12.43 -3.07
N ALA A 75 16.35 -12.36 -3.67
CA ALA A 75 16.21 -11.76 -4.99
C ALA A 75 16.48 -10.24 -5.00
N MET A 76 16.32 -9.56 -3.87
CA MET A 76 16.69 -8.16 -3.74
C MET A 76 18.21 -8.00 -3.62
N GLU A 77 18.88 -8.86 -2.89
CA GLU A 77 20.34 -8.91 -2.82
C GLU A 77 20.96 -9.11 -4.22
N ASP A 78 20.52 -10.13 -4.96
CA ASP A 78 20.93 -10.36 -6.36
C ASP A 78 20.66 -9.14 -7.24
N ALA A 79 19.48 -8.54 -7.13
CA ALA A 79 19.11 -7.36 -7.92
C ALA A 79 19.99 -6.14 -7.62
N LEU A 80 20.50 -5.99 -6.39
CA LEU A 80 21.45 -4.93 -6.05
C LEU A 80 22.84 -5.18 -6.67
N TYR A 81 23.26 -6.44 -6.85
CA TYR A 81 24.48 -6.75 -7.58
C TYR A 81 24.31 -6.56 -9.11
N ASP A 82 23.17 -6.91 -9.67
CA ASP A 82 22.96 -6.92 -11.12
C ASP A 82 22.51 -5.58 -11.69
N SER A 83 21.73 -4.78 -10.92
CA SER A 83 21.06 -3.58 -11.44
C SER A 83 21.67 -2.28 -10.94
N GLU A 84 22.38 -1.58 -11.81
CA GLU A 84 22.94 -0.25 -11.54
C GLU A 84 21.85 0.76 -11.13
N SER A 85 20.66 0.75 -11.77
CA SER A 85 19.58 1.68 -11.41
C SER A 85 19.05 1.44 -10.00
N MET A 86 19.01 0.19 -9.52
CA MET A 86 18.59 -0.14 -8.16
C MET A 86 19.66 0.24 -7.14
N ARG A 87 20.94 -0.02 -7.44
CA ARG A 87 22.05 0.43 -6.59
C ARG A 87 22.04 1.95 -6.40
N ARG A 88 21.93 2.71 -7.50
CA ARG A 88 21.86 4.18 -7.44
C ARG A 88 20.72 4.68 -6.60
N PHE A 89 19.54 4.10 -6.77
CA PHE A 89 18.39 4.44 -5.93
C PHE A 89 18.65 4.12 -4.45
N ALA A 90 19.32 3.00 -4.13
CA ALA A 90 19.69 2.63 -2.76
C ALA A 90 20.87 3.45 -2.22
N GLY A 91 21.55 4.24 -3.05
CA GLY A 91 22.77 4.97 -2.67
C GLY A 91 23.96 4.02 -2.40
N ILE A 92 24.08 2.93 -3.16
CA ILE A 92 25.16 1.94 -3.04
C ILE A 92 26.15 2.10 -4.19
N ASP A 93 27.42 2.25 -3.86
CA ASP A 93 28.54 2.22 -4.79
C ASP A 93 29.43 1.00 -4.47
N LEU A 94 29.49 0.04 -5.40
CA LEU A 94 30.27 -1.20 -5.21
C LEU A 94 31.76 -0.98 -5.02
N THR A 95 32.29 0.20 -5.32
CA THR A 95 33.72 0.51 -5.11
C THR A 95 34.06 0.77 -3.63
N GLY A 96 33.07 1.09 -2.79
CA GLY A 96 33.32 1.44 -1.39
C GLY A 96 32.21 1.03 -0.41
N ASP A 97 31.03 0.64 -0.93
CA ASP A 97 29.91 0.23 -0.09
C ASP A 97 29.68 -1.27 -0.11
N VAL A 98 29.20 -1.81 1.02
CA VAL A 98 28.77 -3.20 1.13
C VAL A 98 27.29 -3.28 0.77
N VAL A 99 26.93 -4.24 -0.08
CA VAL A 99 25.52 -4.57 -0.35
C VAL A 99 24.95 -5.29 0.88
N PRO A 100 23.79 -4.89 1.41
CA PRO A 100 23.14 -5.62 2.50
C PRO A 100 22.76 -7.03 2.05
N ASP A 101 23.08 -8.01 2.86
CA ASP A 101 22.67 -9.40 2.65
C ASP A 101 21.17 -9.62 2.96
N GLU A 102 20.63 -10.76 2.53
CA GLU A 102 19.24 -11.16 2.77
C GLU A 102 18.84 -11.12 4.25
N THR A 103 19.77 -11.49 5.14
CA THR A 103 19.55 -11.51 6.58
C THR A 103 19.42 -10.09 7.15
N THR A 104 20.21 -9.16 6.66
CA THR A 104 20.11 -7.73 7.03
C THR A 104 18.76 -7.15 6.59
N MET A 105 18.28 -7.50 5.39
CA MET A 105 16.95 -7.08 4.90
C MET A 105 15.83 -7.71 5.75
N LEU A 106 15.94 -8.98 6.09
CA LEU A 106 15.01 -9.67 6.98
C LEU A 106 14.94 -9.00 8.36
N HIS A 107 16.07 -8.67 8.97
CA HIS A 107 16.12 -7.98 10.26
C HIS A 107 15.46 -6.60 10.21
N PHE A 108 15.68 -5.84 9.13
CA PHE A 108 15.01 -4.56 8.93
C PHE A 108 13.49 -4.72 8.86
N ARG A 109 12.99 -5.69 8.09
CA ARG A 109 11.56 -5.98 8.02
C ARG A 109 11.00 -6.38 9.38
N HIS A 110 11.69 -7.23 10.15
CA HIS A 110 11.26 -7.61 11.50
C HIS A 110 11.23 -6.41 12.46
N LEU A 111 12.14 -5.45 12.30
CA LEU A 111 12.10 -4.20 13.06
C LEU A 111 10.84 -3.40 12.76
N LEU A 112 10.48 -3.24 11.48
CA LEU A 112 9.25 -2.58 11.06
C LEU A 112 8.00 -3.30 11.61
N GLU A 113 7.98 -4.63 11.55
CA GLU A 113 6.92 -5.48 12.08
C GLU A 113 6.79 -5.31 13.60
N LYS A 114 7.90 -5.46 14.34
CA LYS A 114 7.92 -5.43 15.80
C LYS A 114 7.37 -4.14 16.40
N HIS A 115 7.64 -3.03 15.77
CA HIS A 115 7.27 -1.70 16.27
C HIS A 115 6.10 -1.06 15.50
N LYS A 116 5.40 -1.82 14.62
CA LYS A 116 4.27 -1.33 13.79
C LYS A 116 4.60 -0.10 12.93
N LEU A 117 5.86 0.06 12.56
CA LEU A 117 6.35 1.28 11.92
C LEU A 117 5.73 1.54 10.55
N THR A 118 5.22 0.53 9.86
CA THR A 118 4.56 0.72 8.56
C THR A 118 3.19 1.38 8.67
N GLU A 119 2.48 1.18 9.77
CA GLU A 119 1.25 1.89 10.10
C GLU A 119 1.57 3.38 10.35
N GLU A 120 2.59 3.66 11.17
CA GLU A 120 3.02 5.02 11.45
C GLU A 120 3.57 5.74 10.21
N ILE A 121 4.34 5.06 9.36
CA ILE A 121 4.79 5.57 8.06
C ILE A 121 3.60 5.93 7.16
N PHE A 122 2.55 5.11 7.15
CA PHE A 122 1.32 5.39 6.41
C PHE A 122 0.63 6.65 6.93
N GLU A 123 0.48 6.80 8.24
CA GLU A 123 -0.11 7.97 8.87
C GLU A 123 0.69 9.25 8.60
N GLN A 124 2.02 9.19 8.73
CA GLN A 124 2.89 10.33 8.43
C GLN A 124 2.84 10.72 6.95
N THR A 125 2.78 9.74 6.05
CA THR A 125 2.59 10.01 4.62
C THR A 125 1.24 10.67 4.35
N ASN A 126 0.17 10.21 4.97
CA ASN A 126 -1.15 10.81 4.81
C ASN A 126 -1.20 12.24 5.37
N ARG A 127 -0.54 12.50 6.50
CA ARG A 127 -0.37 13.86 7.04
C ARG A 127 0.37 14.76 6.04
N TYR A 128 1.50 14.30 5.52
CA TYR A 128 2.28 14.99 4.50
C TYR A 128 1.45 15.34 3.25
N LEU A 129 0.59 14.41 2.79
CA LEU A 129 -0.28 14.63 1.64
C LEU A 129 -1.44 15.59 1.96
N THR A 130 -1.98 15.53 3.18
CA THR A 130 -3.05 16.43 3.64
C THR A 130 -2.53 17.87 3.74
N GLU A 131 -1.35 18.10 4.30
CA GLU A 131 -0.71 19.41 4.40
C GLU A 131 -0.46 20.07 3.04
N ARG A 132 -0.36 19.26 1.98
CA ARG A 132 -0.21 19.71 0.58
C ARG A 132 -1.52 19.82 -0.18
N GLY A 133 -2.66 19.62 0.47
CA GLY A 133 -3.98 19.66 -0.16
C GLY A 133 -4.21 18.54 -1.19
N LEU A 134 -3.43 17.45 -1.13
CA LEU A 134 -3.54 16.33 -2.07
C LEU A 134 -4.47 15.23 -1.57
N LEU A 135 -4.55 15.02 -0.25
CA LEU A 135 -5.49 14.12 0.40
C LEU A 135 -6.58 14.94 1.07
N LEU A 136 -7.81 14.81 0.59
CA LEU A 136 -8.97 15.55 1.08
C LEU A 136 -9.77 14.69 2.07
N ARG A 137 -10.34 15.33 3.10
CA ARG A 137 -11.17 14.66 4.11
C ARG A 137 -12.63 15.12 4.07
N GLU A 138 -13.17 15.27 2.85
CA GLU A 138 -14.57 15.72 2.63
C GLU A 138 -15.53 14.54 2.55
N GLY A 139 -15.06 13.39 2.09
CA GLY A 139 -15.87 12.18 1.99
C GLY A 139 -15.00 10.94 1.84
N THR A 140 -15.58 9.80 2.20
CA THR A 140 -14.91 8.50 2.19
C THR A 140 -15.59 7.53 1.24
N ILE A 141 -14.80 6.89 0.38
CA ILE A 141 -15.19 5.73 -0.41
C ILE A 141 -14.70 4.50 0.33
N VAL A 142 -15.60 3.62 0.75
CA VAL A 142 -15.26 2.34 1.37
C VAL A 142 -15.30 1.22 0.34
N ASP A 143 -14.24 0.44 0.28
CA ASP A 143 -14.15 -0.74 -0.59
C ASP A 143 -13.23 -1.79 0.02
N ALA A 144 -13.33 -3.04 -0.46
CA ALA A 144 -12.50 -4.14 0.01
C ALA A 144 -11.97 -4.97 -1.14
N THR A 145 -10.74 -5.45 -0.98
CA THR A 145 -10.12 -6.30 -1.97
C THR A 145 -9.62 -7.60 -1.35
N ILE A 146 -9.86 -8.72 -2.05
CA ILE A 146 -9.37 -10.04 -1.64
C ILE A 146 -7.92 -10.19 -2.10
N ILE A 147 -7.05 -10.67 -1.20
CA ILE A 147 -5.67 -11.05 -1.46
C ILE A 147 -5.57 -12.55 -1.19
N ASN A 148 -5.22 -13.32 -2.21
CA ASN A 148 -5.23 -14.77 -2.14
C ASN A 148 -4.09 -15.30 -1.27
N ALA A 149 -4.34 -16.38 -0.54
CA ALA A 149 -3.32 -17.16 0.15
C ALA A 149 -3.17 -18.55 -0.50
N PRO A 150 -2.02 -19.22 -0.31
CA PRO A 150 -1.86 -20.60 -0.77
C PRO A 150 -2.90 -21.50 -0.13
N SER A 151 -3.72 -22.17 -0.97
CA SER A 151 -4.76 -23.11 -0.52
C SER A 151 -4.26 -24.54 -0.42
N SER A 152 -3.04 -24.84 -0.87
CA SER A 152 -2.45 -26.17 -0.85
C SER A 152 -2.12 -26.61 0.58
N THR A 153 -2.35 -27.88 0.86
CA THR A 153 -1.92 -28.57 2.10
C THR A 153 -0.69 -29.46 1.88
N LYS A 154 0.01 -29.30 0.74
CA LYS A 154 1.22 -30.07 0.40
C LYS A 154 2.50 -29.51 1.04
N ASN A 155 2.35 -28.71 2.09
CA ASN A 155 3.48 -28.19 2.88
C ASN A 155 3.87 -29.19 4.01
N ARG A 156 4.96 -28.89 4.69
CA ARG A 156 5.48 -29.72 5.81
C ARG A 156 4.42 -30.01 6.88
N ASP A 157 3.63 -29.00 7.22
CA ASP A 157 2.63 -29.04 8.30
C ASP A 157 1.29 -29.64 7.83
N LYS A 158 1.14 -29.97 6.52
CA LYS A 158 -0.08 -30.47 5.87
C LYS A 158 -1.33 -29.62 6.18
N THR A 159 -1.15 -28.35 6.51
CA THR A 159 -2.22 -27.42 6.90
C THR A 159 -2.16 -26.14 6.07
N ARG A 160 -3.31 -25.50 5.92
CA ARG A 160 -3.40 -24.13 5.40
C ARG A 160 -3.05 -23.14 6.52
N ASP A 161 -2.76 -21.89 6.15
CA ASP A 161 -2.60 -20.82 7.12
C ASP A 161 -3.89 -20.65 7.95
N PRO A 162 -3.86 -20.85 9.29
CA PRO A 162 -5.06 -20.84 10.13
C PRO A 162 -5.71 -19.46 10.24
N GLU A 163 -4.94 -18.38 10.03
CA GLU A 163 -5.44 -17.00 10.10
C GLU A 163 -6.14 -16.57 8.79
N MET A 164 -5.95 -17.30 7.70
CA MET A 164 -6.65 -17.09 6.43
C MET A 164 -7.94 -17.87 6.36
N LYS A 165 -8.97 -17.32 5.72
CA LYS A 165 -10.30 -17.94 5.61
C LYS A 165 -10.80 -17.91 4.18
N GLN A 166 -11.87 -18.66 3.94
CA GLN A 166 -12.54 -18.72 2.63
C GLN A 166 -13.64 -17.65 2.54
N THR A 167 -13.84 -17.14 1.34
CA THR A 167 -14.96 -16.29 0.97
C THR A 167 -15.42 -16.60 -0.45
N LYS A 168 -16.68 -16.32 -0.76
CA LYS A 168 -17.25 -16.51 -2.10
C LYS A 168 -17.53 -15.14 -2.72
N LYS A 169 -17.05 -14.90 -3.94
CA LYS A 169 -17.41 -13.74 -4.74
C LYS A 169 -17.97 -14.21 -6.08
N GLY A 170 -19.25 -13.92 -6.31
CA GLY A 170 -19.97 -14.54 -7.43
C GLY A 170 -20.01 -16.08 -7.25
N ASN A 171 -19.60 -16.81 -8.27
CA ASN A 171 -19.52 -18.28 -8.24
C ASN A 171 -18.12 -18.81 -7.87
N GLN A 172 -17.15 -17.94 -7.61
CA GLN A 172 -15.78 -18.34 -7.32
C GLN A 172 -15.46 -18.26 -5.82
N TRP A 173 -14.77 -19.30 -5.33
CA TRP A 173 -14.23 -19.37 -3.98
C TRP A 173 -12.79 -18.82 -3.93
N TYR A 174 -12.52 -18.05 -2.90
CA TYR A 174 -11.21 -17.50 -2.60
C TYR A 174 -10.79 -17.92 -1.19
N PHE A 175 -9.50 -18.18 -1.00
CA PHE A 175 -8.90 -18.42 0.30
C PHE A 175 -7.81 -17.36 0.53
N GLY A 176 -7.89 -16.64 1.65
CA GLY A 176 -6.91 -15.58 1.92
C GLY A 176 -7.41 -14.56 2.94
N MET A 177 -7.03 -13.32 2.70
CA MET A 177 -7.37 -12.16 3.51
C MET A 177 -8.09 -11.09 2.67
N LYS A 178 -8.66 -10.10 3.35
CA LYS A 178 -9.18 -8.87 2.76
C LYS A 178 -8.41 -7.66 3.28
N ALA A 179 -8.12 -6.72 2.39
CA ALA A 179 -7.79 -5.37 2.75
C ALA A 179 -9.02 -4.49 2.52
N HIS A 180 -9.58 -3.95 3.58
CA HIS A 180 -10.66 -2.96 3.57
C HIS A 180 -10.01 -1.59 3.62
N VAL A 181 -10.46 -0.67 2.80
CA VAL A 181 -9.81 0.62 2.61
C VAL A 181 -10.84 1.73 2.54
N GLY A 182 -10.62 2.79 3.33
CA GLY A 182 -11.26 4.07 3.18
C GLY A 182 -10.39 4.97 2.31
N THR A 183 -10.93 5.47 1.20
CA THR A 183 -10.21 6.39 0.29
C THR A 183 -10.95 7.71 0.18
N ASP A 184 -10.22 8.79 -0.11
CA ASP A 184 -10.81 10.10 -0.35
C ASP A 184 -11.63 10.12 -1.65
N THR A 185 -12.58 11.04 -1.73
CA THR A 185 -13.43 11.24 -2.91
C THR A 185 -12.75 12.08 -3.99
N GLY A 186 -11.63 12.68 -3.71
CA GLY A 186 -10.87 13.52 -4.63
C GLY A 186 -10.05 12.70 -5.62
N LYS A 187 -8.98 12.09 -5.13
CA LYS A 187 -7.98 11.35 -5.94
C LYS A 187 -8.01 9.83 -5.72
N GLY A 188 -8.81 9.32 -4.77
CA GLY A 188 -8.87 7.93 -4.39
C GLY A 188 -7.64 7.48 -3.59
N LEU A 189 -7.08 8.38 -2.78
CA LEU A 189 -5.97 8.08 -1.88
C LEU A 189 -6.48 7.38 -0.63
N ALA A 190 -5.81 6.32 -0.23
CA ALA A 190 -6.16 5.58 0.98
C ALA A 190 -5.82 6.40 2.23
N HIS A 191 -6.79 6.61 3.11
CA HIS A 191 -6.58 7.25 4.41
C HIS A 191 -6.78 6.30 5.59
N SER A 192 -7.49 5.20 5.40
CA SER A 192 -7.74 4.17 6.42
C SER A 192 -7.60 2.78 5.83
N ILE A 193 -7.04 1.85 6.58
CA ILE A 193 -6.81 0.47 6.16
C ILE A 193 -7.12 -0.46 7.32
N VAL A 194 -7.92 -1.48 7.07
CA VAL A 194 -8.16 -2.60 8.00
C VAL A 194 -7.94 -3.91 7.28
N VAL A 195 -7.12 -4.79 7.84
CA VAL A 195 -6.83 -6.10 7.26
C VAL A 195 -7.50 -7.18 8.08
N THR A 196 -8.30 -8.02 7.42
CA THR A 196 -9.03 -9.12 8.06
C THR A 196 -8.84 -10.42 7.28
N ASN A 197 -9.22 -11.55 7.86
CA ASN A 197 -9.39 -12.75 7.05
C ASN A 197 -10.54 -12.58 6.04
N ALA A 198 -10.52 -13.34 4.95
CA ALA A 198 -11.47 -13.15 3.86
C ALA A 198 -12.94 -13.44 4.22
N ALA A 199 -13.22 -14.11 5.34
CA ALA A 199 -14.60 -14.43 5.77
C ALA A 199 -15.32 -13.24 6.43
N VAL A 200 -14.60 -12.23 6.89
CA VAL A 200 -15.22 -11.04 7.50
C VAL A 200 -16.01 -10.28 6.43
N HIS A 201 -17.27 -9.96 6.76
CA HIS A 201 -18.13 -9.20 5.85
C HIS A 201 -17.72 -7.73 5.81
N ASP A 202 -17.70 -7.12 4.63
CA ASP A 202 -17.18 -5.78 4.41
C ASP A 202 -17.88 -4.72 5.26
N SER A 203 -19.20 -4.85 5.44
CA SER A 203 -20.00 -3.93 6.26
C SER A 203 -19.62 -3.90 7.75
N LYS A 204 -18.97 -4.96 8.28
CA LYS A 204 -18.58 -5.01 9.69
C LYS A 204 -17.41 -4.11 10.04
N VAL A 205 -16.65 -3.70 9.03
CA VAL A 205 -15.40 -2.94 9.19
C VAL A 205 -15.57 -1.50 8.71
N MET A 206 -16.77 -1.14 8.25
CA MET A 206 -17.03 0.16 7.63
C MET A 206 -16.69 1.32 8.56
N ASP A 207 -17.11 1.24 9.81
CA ASP A 207 -16.95 2.33 10.77
C ASP A 207 -15.48 2.57 11.14
N GLU A 208 -14.65 1.53 11.08
CA GLU A 208 -13.19 1.62 11.27
C GLU A 208 -12.46 2.29 10.08
N LEU A 209 -13.12 2.40 8.94
CA LEU A 209 -12.56 3.02 7.73
C LEU A 209 -12.84 4.51 7.64
N LEU A 210 -13.67 5.05 8.51
CA LEU A 210 -14.06 6.45 8.51
C LEU A 210 -13.13 7.26 9.42
N HIS A 211 -12.90 8.52 9.06
CA HIS A 211 -12.05 9.45 9.84
C HIS A 211 -12.86 10.38 10.75
N GLY A 212 -14.22 10.27 10.75
CA GLY A 212 -15.11 11.01 11.64
C GLY A 212 -15.39 12.46 11.25
N LYS A 213 -15.00 12.89 10.04
CA LYS A 213 -15.24 14.23 9.48
C LYS A 213 -15.82 14.15 8.08
N GLU A 214 -16.43 13.02 7.74
CA GLU A 214 -17.02 12.80 6.44
C GLU A 214 -18.25 13.69 6.23
N GLU A 215 -18.33 14.35 5.09
CA GLU A 215 -19.59 14.94 4.58
C GLU A 215 -20.44 13.90 3.84
N ALA A 216 -19.81 12.88 3.26
CA ALA A 216 -20.48 11.83 2.53
C ALA A 216 -19.70 10.50 2.57
N VAL A 217 -20.44 9.38 2.54
CA VAL A 217 -19.87 8.03 2.49
C VAL A 217 -20.38 7.30 1.25
N TYR A 218 -19.46 6.75 0.48
CA TYR A 218 -19.70 5.98 -0.74
C TYR A 218 -19.29 4.52 -0.53
N GLY A 219 -20.08 3.61 -1.04
CA GLY A 219 -19.76 2.17 -0.96
C GLY A 219 -20.57 1.36 -1.98
N ASP A 220 -20.21 0.09 -2.13
CA ASP A 220 -21.02 -0.82 -2.92
C ASP A 220 -22.25 -1.32 -2.13
N LYS A 221 -23.11 -2.09 -2.80
CA LYS A 221 -24.32 -2.67 -2.18
C LYS A 221 -24.04 -3.61 -0.99
N ALA A 222 -22.80 -4.07 -0.77
CA ALA A 222 -22.46 -4.90 0.39
C ALA A 222 -22.44 -4.10 1.69
N TYR A 223 -22.27 -2.79 1.61
CA TYR A 223 -22.31 -1.86 2.74
C TYR A 223 -23.73 -1.35 3.05
N SER A 224 -24.72 -1.62 2.18
CA SER A 224 -26.11 -1.14 2.37
C SER A 224 -26.76 -1.71 3.62
N GLY A 225 -27.52 -0.87 4.35
CA GLY A 225 -28.34 -1.22 5.51
C GLY A 225 -29.19 -0.04 5.94
N LYS A 226 -30.51 -0.24 6.17
CA LYS A 226 -31.42 0.85 6.53
C LYS A 226 -31.05 1.52 7.85
N GLU A 227 -30.81 0.72 8.88
CA GLU A 227 -30.41 1.22 10.22
C GLU A 227 -29.14 2.07 10.11
N ARG A 228 -28.09 1.54 9.49
CA ARG A 228 -26.85 2.28 9.27
C ARG A 228 -27.05 3.56 8.46
N GLN A 229 -27.87 3.52 7.40
CA GLN A 229 -28.20 4.73 6.62
C GLN A 229 -28.82 5.79 7.51
N THR A 230 -29.79 5.42 8.36
CA THR A 230 -30.44 6.35 9.30
C THR A 230 -29.42 6.94 10.26
N ASP A 231 -28.58 6.11 10.87
CA ASP A 231 -27.55 6.56 11.83
C ASP A 231 -26.59 7.60 11.21
N TYR A 232 -26.16 7.38 9.97
CA TYR A 232 -25.25 8.30 9.26
C TYR A 232 -25.96 9.59 8.83
N GLU A 233 -27.20 9.50 8.35
CA GLU A 233 -28.00 10.67 7.95
C GLU A 233 -28.37 11.53 9.18
N GLU A 234 -28.68 10.93 10.33
CA GLU A 234 -28.88 11.63 11.60
C GLU A 234 -27.60 12.31 12.11
N ALA A 235 -26.42 11.71 11.85
CA ALA A 235 -25.12 12.34 12.11
C ALA A 235 -24.75 13.44 11.09
N GLY A 236 -25.62 13.76 10.11
CA GLY A 236 -25.38 14.78 9.10
C GLY A 236 -24.50 14.32 7.94
N ILE A 237 -24.21 13.03 7.82
CA ILE A 237 -23.37 12.45 6.78
C ILE A 237 -24.24 11.99 5.60
N ARG A 238 -23.97 12.49 4.41
CA ARG A 238 -24.72 12.10 3.20
C ARG A 238 -24.41 10.65 2.83
N TRP A 239 -25.46 9.79 2.89
CA TRP A 239 -25.35 8.38 2.52
C TRP A 239 -25.40 8.22 1.00
N ARG A 240 -24.29 7.77 0.40
CA ARG A 240 -24.10 7.59 -1.05
C ARG A 240 -23.74 6.15 -1.43
N VAL A 241 -24.17 5.19 -0.61
CA VAL A 241 -23.98 3.76 -0.84
C VAL A 241 -24.98 3.25 -1.89
N HIS A 242 -24.54 2.36 -2.74
CA HIS A 242 -25.38 1.76 -3.78
C HIS A 242 -26.61 1.09 -3.19
N ARG A 243 -27.75 1.37 -3.78
CA ARG A 243 -29.02 0.74 -3.44
C ARG A 243 -29.03 -0.71 -3.89
N LYS A 244 -29.70 -1.56 -3.11
CA LYS A 244 -29.82 -2.99 -3.36
C LYS A 244 -31.29 -3.31 -3.65
N ALA A 245 -31.56 -4.11 -4.68
CA ALA A 245 -32.90 -4.63 -4.93
C ALA A 245 -33.38 -5.52 -3.77
N ASN A 246 -34.65 -5.45 -3.45
CA ASN A 246 -35.29 -6.37 -2.52
C ASN A 246 -35.27 -7.79 -3.10
N ARG A 247 -35.37 -8.80 -2.21
CA ARG A 247 -35.37 -10.20 -2.63
C ARG A 247 -36.52 -10.48 -3.62
N GLY A 248 -36.18 -10.99 -4.80
CA GLY A 248 -37.15 -11.32 -5.85
C GLY A 248 -37.58 -10.11 -6.72
N GLN A 249 -37.03 -8.92 -6.48
CA GLN A 249 -37.33 -7.71 -7.28
C GLN A 249 -36.09 -7.28 -8.06
N ARG A 250 -36.31 -6.52 -9.14
CA ARG A 250 -35.25 -5.77 -9.84
C ARG A 250 -35.09 -4.38 -9.23
N LEU A 251 -33.96 -3.74 -9.49
CA LEU A 251 -33.80 -2.33 -9.20
C LEU A 251 -34.81 -1.50 -10.03
N THR A 252 -35.33 -0.43 -9.45
CA THR A 252 -36.12 0.53 -10.20
C THR A 252 -35.20 1.36 -11.13
N PRO A 253 -35.74 1.97 -12.22
CA PRO A 253 -34.95 2.85 -13.08
C PRO A 253 -34.28 4.00 -12.31
N GLU A 254 -34.96 4.51 -11.26
CA GLU A 254 -34.43 5.56 -10.38
C GLU A 254 -33.26 5.03 -9.55
N ASP A 255 -33.35 3.80 -9.02
CA ASP A 255 -32.24 3.18 -8.29
C ASP A 255 -31.03 2.88 -9.19
N GLU A 256 -31.28 2.48 -10.43
CA GLU A 256 -30.23 2.27 -11.43
C GLU A 256 -29.52 3.58 -11.78
N THR A 257 -30.28 4.67 -12.00
CA THR A 257 -29.74 6.01 -12.25
C THR A 257 -28.92 6.49 -11.07
N TYR A 258 -29.47 6.39 -9.85
CA TYR A 258 -28.76 6.73 -8.62
C TYR A 258 -27.44 5.95 -8.50
N ASN A 259 -27.46 4.62 -8.65
CA ASN A 259 -26.27 3.78 -8.56
C ASN A 259 -25.24 4.14 -9.63
N HIS A 260 -25.69 4.51 -10.85
CA HIS A 260 -24.81 4.94 -11.91
C HIS A 260 -24.07 6.26 -11.56
N GLU A 261 -24.77 7.21 -10.99
CA GLU A 261 -24.18 8.48 -10.53
C GLU A 261 -23.15 8.27 -9.43
N GLN A 262 -23.47 7.44 -8.41
CA GLN A 262 -22.55 7.17 -7.31
C GLN A 262 -21.32 6.38 -7.79
N SER A 263 -21.45 5.56 -8.82
CA SER A 263 -20.35 4.78 -9.41
C SER A 263 -19.21 5.66 -9.94
N LYS A 264 -19.51 6.87 -10.43
CA LYS A 264 -18.49 7.83 -10.91
C LYS A 264 -17.49 8.22 -9.81
N THR A 265 -18.01 8.51 -8.60
CA THR A 265 -17.16 8.82 -7.45
C THR A 265 -16.50 7.55 -6.91
N ARG A 266 -17.27 6.48 -6.75
CA ARG A 266 -16.79 5.20 -6.20
C ARG A 266 -15.62 4.59 -7.00
N SER A 267 -15.60 4.75 -8.32
CA SER A 267 -14.52 4.24 -9.18
C SER A 267 -13.14 4.78 -8.81
N LYS A 268 -13.04 5.95 -8.19
CA LYS A 268 -11.77 6.51 -7.73
C LYS A 268 -11.14 5.65 -6.63
N GLY A 269 -11.93 5.00 -5.77
CA GLY A 269 -11.44 4.08 -4.75
C GLY A 269 -10.69 2.85 -5.33
N GLU A 270 -10.91 2.53 -6.60
CA GLU A 270 -10.22 1.43 -7.27
C GLU A 270 -8.78 1.79 -7.72
N HIS A 271 -8.40 3.08 -7.71
CA HIS A 271 -7.10 3.53 -8.21
C HIS A 271 -5.93 2.91 -7.44
N ALA A 272 -5.95 2.96 -6.11
CA ALA A 272 -4.90 2.38 -5.28
C ALA A 272 -4.83 0.85 -5.45
N PHE A 273 -5.97 0.16 -5.52
CA PHE A 273 -6.01 -1.29 -5.79
C PHE A 273 -5.42 -1.65 -7.16
N ARG A 274 -5.68 -0.82 -8.18
CA ARG A 274 -5.11 -1.02 -9.53
C ARG A 274 -3.59 -0.91 -9.49
N VAL A 275 -3.03 0.08 -8.81
CA VAL A 275 -1.58 0.24 -8.64
C VAL A 275 -0.99 -1.00 -7.98
N ILE A 276 -1.52 -1.40 -6.83
CA ILE A 276 -0.99 -2.51 -6.02
C ILE A 276 -1.12 -3.85 -6.75
N LYS A 277 -2.30 -4.15 -7.33
CA LYS A 277 -2.57 -5.46 -7.93
C LYS A 277 -2.11 -5.63 -9.36
N HIS A 278 -2.11 -4.55 -10.15
CA HIS A 278 -1.79 -4.66 -11.58
C HIS A 278 -0.40 -4.12 -11.92
N LEU A 279 0.03 -3.00 -11.34
CA LEU A 279 1.36 -2.47 -11.61
C LEU A 279 2.43 -3.20 -10.79
N TRP A 280 2.17 -3.47 -9.50
CA TRP A 280 3.15 -4.13 -8.60
C TRP A 280 2.85 -5.61 -8.37
N ASN A 281 1.83 -6.14 -9.03
CA ASN A 281 1.46 -7.56 -9.05
C ASN A 281 1.24 -8.20 -7.66
N TYR A 282 0.80 -7.42 -6.67
CA TYR A 282 0.48 -7.93 -5.34
C TYR A 282 -0.95 -8.50 -5.30
N ARG A 283 -1.12 -9.72 -5.77
CA ARG A 283 -2.42 -10.44 -5.81
C ARG A 283 -2.50 -11.59 -4.81
N LYS A 284 -1.36 -11.96 -4.22
CA LYS A 284 -1.21 -13.09 -3.32
C LYS A 284 -0.33 -12.70 -2.14
N VAL A 285 -0.67 -13.18 -0.93
CA VAL A 285 0.13 -12.97 0.27
C VAL A 285 1.53 -13.56 0.11
N ARG A 286 2.51 -12.93 0.73
CA ARG A 286 3.91 -13.36 0.70
C ARG A 286 4.35 -14.00 2.00
N TYR A 287 3.71 -13.64 3.10
CA TYR A 287 4.09 -14.08 4.44
C TYR A 287 3.01 -15.02 5.01
N LYS A 288 3.38 -15.82 6.01
CA LYS A 288 2.44 -16.59 6.82
C LYS A 288 1.88 -15.69 7.93
N GLY A 289 0.58 -15.81 8.18
CA GLY A 289 -0.13 -15.03 9.18
C GLY A 289 -0.69 -13.70 8.67
N LEU A 290 -1.72 -13.21 9.35
CA LEU A 290 -2.44 -12.00 8.96
C LEU A 290 -1.61 -10.74 9.22
N TYR A 291 -0.97 -10.67 10.39
CA TYR A 291 -0.21 -9.51 10.84
C TYR A 291 0.92 -9.10 9.89
N LYS A 292 1.79 -10.06 9.50
CA LYS A 292 2.92 -9.77 8.59
C LYS A 292 2.47 -9.27 7.22
N ASN A 293 1.36 -9.81 6.74
CA ASN A 293 0.75 -9.35 5.49
C ASN A 293 0.06 -7.98 5.65
N ALA A 294 -0.50 -7.66 6.82
CA ALA A 294 -1.02 -6.33 7.12
C ALA A 294 0.09 -5.27 7.08
N VAL A 295 1.23 -5.53 7.71
CA VAL A 295 2.43 -4.67 7.65
C VAL A 295 2.84 -4.38 6.19
N GLN A 296 2.80 -5.39 5.33
CA GLN A 296 3.08 -5.22 3.90
C GLN A 296 1.99 -4.38 3.20
N VAL A 297 0.73 -4.59 3.53
CA VAL A 297 -0.40 -3.84 2.96
C VAL A 297 -0.27 -2.35 3.28
N PHE A 298 0.04 -1.97 4.51
CA PHE A 298 0.30 -0.56 4.87
C PHE A 298 1.41 0.06 4.02
N SER A 299 2.54 -0.64 3.85
CA SER A 299 3.63 -0.18 2.99
C SER A 299 3.20 0.00 1.53
N LEU A 300 2.43 -0.94 0.99
CA LEU A 300 1.94 -0.87 -0.39
C LEU A 300 0.99 0.31 -0.60
N PHE A 301 0.08 0.58 0.33
CA PHE A 301 -0.83 1.72 0.21
C PHE A 301 -0.13 3.06 0.43
N THR A 302 0.86 3.13 1.35
CA THR A 302 1.75 4.30 1.47
C THR A 302 2.37 4.66 0.12
N LEU A 303 3.00 3.67 -0.51
CA LEU A 303 3.67 3.83 -1.80
C LEU A 303 2.68 4.12 -2.94
N ALA A 304 1.48 3.52 -2.90
CA ALA A 304 0.44 3.76 -3.89
C ALA A 304 -0.11 5.19 -3.82
N ASN A 305 -0.31 5.72 -2.61
CA ASN A 305 -0.72 7.11 -2.42
C ASN A 305 0.31 8.08 -3.02
N LEU A 306 1.58 7.92 -2.69
CA LEU A 306 2.67 8.75 -3.24
C LEU A 306 2.76 8.62 -4.77
N TYR A 307 2.62 7.40 -5.30
CA TYR A 307 2.65 7.15 -6.73
C TYR A 307 1.49 7.82 -7.49
N LEU A 308 0.28 7.78 -6.93
CA LEU A 308 -0.90 8.37 -7.56
C LEU A 308 -0.79 9.88 -7.73
N VAL A 309 -0.15 10.57 -6.79
CA VAL A 309 0.00 12.04 -6.79
C VAL A 309 1.43 12.50 -7.09
N ARG A 310 2.27 11.64 -7.65
CA ARG A 310 3.70 11.95 -7.89
C ARG A 310 3.93 13.13 -8.83
N HIS A 311 3.04 13.37 -9.78
CA HIS A 311 3.16 14.48 -10.72
C HIS A 311 2.92 15.81 -10.00
N GLU A 312 1.83 15.90 -9.25
CA GLU A 312 1.47 17.09 -8.47
C GLU A 312 2.51 17.40 -7.38
N LEU A 313 3.04 16.35 -6.71
CA LEU A 313 4.11 16.52 -5.72
C LEU A 313 5.39 17.09 -6.35
N ARG A 314 5.72 16.71 -7.57
CA ARG A 314 6.87 17.26 -8.31
C ARG A 314 6.64 18.69 -8.72
N GLU A 315 5.46 19.04 -9.20
CA GLU A 315 5.08 20.42 -9.58
C GLU A 315 5.13 21.35 -8.37
N GLN A 316 4.73 20.91 -7.19
CA GLN A 316 4.81 21.71 -5.95
C GLN A 316 6.24 21.91 -5.43
N ARG A 317 7.22 21.15 -5.93
CA ARG A 317 8.65 21.26 -5.55
C ARG A 317 9.48 22.03 -6.59
N ALA A 318 8.97 22.18 -7.80
CA ALA A 318 9.63 22.93 -8.88
C ALA A 318 9.42 24.42 -8.74
#